data_fb8fda9c72a77a0e6f0ca48bef007f81
#
_entry.id   fb8fda9c72a77a0e6f0ca48bef007f81
#
_cell.length_a   1.000
_cell.length_b   1.000
_cell.length_c   1.000
_cell.angle_alpha   90.00
_cell.angle_beta   90.00
_cell.angle_gamma   90.00
#
_symmetry.space_group_name_H-M   'P 1'
#
loop_
_entity.id
_entity.type
_entity.pdbx_description
1 polymer ?
#
loop_
_entity_poly.entity_id
_entity_poly.type
_entity_poly.pdbx_seq_one_letter_code
_entity_poly.pdbx_strand_id
1 'polypeptide(L)'
;MADMDSHKRIAVMDLGTNVFNLLIADFLPDKYSFVKEFKCAARLGAGGGIKTGRILPVAFGSAKEALSKIMQVINETGEVSLIHPYATSAVRDADNSAEFVTAVNGEFGISIDVIPGEREAELIFKGIKASGVFCNLKNGENALLMDIGGGSNEFVITDGHSVLYKRSFPLGMARMREKFNYSEPIGKEVAEEFAGYCYSQLNELWQMTERYKPVILVGSSGSFDTFKDYIYNCGLKEKPYVELPLDELMAMNNVMVKSVAAERMRMPGMSPVRVDFIVLSSLFTQLVIKQVNPKAVYQSGYSLKEGAVAELYEKWRETGCVADNLL
;
A
#
# COMPACT_ATOMS: atom_id res chain seq x y z
N MET A 1 -14.87 33.95 -8.26
CA MET A 1 -14.23 32.96 -9.12
C MET A 1 -12.81 32.84 -8.61
N ALA A 2 -12.48 31.76 -7.94
CA ALA A 2 -11.08 31.50 -7.53
C ALA A 2 -10.22 31.40 -8.80
N ASP A 3 -9.01 31.91 -8.71
CA ASP A 3 -8.04 31.97 -9.81
C ASP A 3 -7.63 30.50 -10.20
N MET A 4 -8.45 29.90 -11.08
CA MET A 4 -8.20 28.55 -11.60
C MET A 4 -7.02 28.46 -12.58
N ASP A 5 -6.36 29.60 -12.87
CA ASP A 5 -5.21 29.71 -13.78
C ASP A 5 -3.86 29.43 -13.07
N SER A 6 -3.84 29.16 -11.76
CA SER A 6 -2.60 29.01 -11.03
C SER A 6 -2.22 27.53 -10.89
N HIS A 7 -1.05 27.17 -11.38
CA HIS A 7 -0.33 25.93 -11.08
C HIS A 7 -0.23 25.71 -9.56
N LYS A 8 -0.56 24.51 -9.07
CA LYS A 8 -0.41 24.11 -7.66
C LYS A 8 0.45 22.88 -7.57
N ARG A 9 1.46 22.92 -6.73
CA ARG A 9 2.26 21.75 -6.38
C ARG A 9 1.82 21.23 -5.02
N ILE A 10 1.56 19.94 -4.94
CA ILE A 10 1.18 19.27 -3.69
C ILE A 10 2.11 18.13 -3.38
N ALA A 11 2.27 17.82 -2.11
CA ALA A 11 2.99 16.65 -1.60
C ALA A 11 2.01 15.79 -0.78
N VAL A 12 1.83 14.54 -1.20
CA VAL A 12 1.09 13.52 -0.46
C VAL A 12 2.09 12.57 0.18
N MET A 13 1.90 12.29 1.46
CA MET A 13 2.66 11.26 2.16
C MET A 13 1.73 10.12 2.57
N ASP A 14 2.21 8.89 2.42
CA ASP A 14 1.61 7.68 3.00
C ASP A 14 2.56 7.17 4.09
N LEU A 15 2.13 7.31 5.34
CA LEU A 15 2.89 6.93 6.53
C LEU A 15 2.50 5.49 6.95
N GLY A 16 3.03 4.52 6.19
CA GLY A 16 2.77 3.11 6.40
C GLY A 16 3.58 2.49 7.56
N THR A 17 3.29 1.26 7.89
CA THR A 17 3.92 0.53 9.01
C THR A 17 5.43 0.36 8.86
N ASN A 18 5.92 0.08 7.66
CA ASN A 18 7.34 -0.21 7.41
C ASN A 18 8.04 0.88 6.60
N VAL A 19 7.32 1.54 5.72
CA VAL A 19 7.84 2.49 4.73
C VAL A 19 6.95 3.72 4.73
N PHE A 20 7.57 4.89 4.70
CA PHE A 20 6.92 6.15 4.36
C PHE A 20 7.15 6.43 2.88
N ASN A 21 6.07 6.76 2.19
CA ASN A 21 6.08 7.09 0.78
C ASN A 21 5.73 8.57 0.61
N LEU A 22 6.39 9.23 -0.34
CA LEU A 22 6.12 10.59 -0.77
C LEU A 22 5.78 10.58 -2.26
N LEU A 23 4.74 11.32 -2.65
CA LEU A 23 4.42 11.64 -4.03
C LEU A 23 4.21 13.15 -4.13
N ILE A 24 4.99 13.82 -4.99
CA ILE A 24 4.81 15.22 -5.32
C ILE A 24 4.17 15.28 -6.70
N ALA A 25 3.10 16.07 -6.82
CA ALA A 25 2.36 16.25 -8.06
C ALA A 25 2.09 17.74 -8.35
N ASP A 26 2.10 18.09 -9.63
CA ASP A 26 1.67 19.38 -10.15
C ASP A 26 0.24 19.28 -10.66
N PHE A 27 -0.60 20.20 -10.20
CA PHE A 27 -1.96 20.39 -10.67
C PHE A 27 -1.99 21.51 -11.70
N LEU A 28 -2.52 21.19 -12.88
CA LEU A 28 -2.78 22.11 -13.97
C LEU A 28 -4.29 22.09 -14.25
N PRO A 29 -4.86 23.10 -14.90
CA PRO A 29 -6.31 23.18 -15.11
C PRO A 29 -6.94 21.98 -15.80
N ASP A 30 -6.19 21.28 -16.66
CA ASP A 30 -6.66 20.17 -17.50
C ASP A 30 -6.14 18.80 -17.06
N LYS A 31 -5.08 18.74 -16.24
CA LYS A 31 -4.43 17.49 -15.82
C LYS A 31 -3.60 17.68 -14.55
N TYR A 32 -3.21 16.55 -13.94
CA TYR A 32 -2.10 16.53 -12.99
C TYR A 32 -0.95 15.67 -13.53
N SER A 33 0.24 15.90 -13.01
CA SER A 33 1.44 15.10 -13.35
C SER A 33 2.28 14.84 -12.11
N PHE A 34 2.84 13.64 -12.02
CA PHE A 34 3.77 13.30 -10.96
C PHE A 34 5.14 13.92 -11.23
N VAL A 35 5.70 14.57 -10.22
CA VAL A 35 6.96 15.29 -10.29
C VAL A 35 8.08 14.50 -9.64
N LYS A 36 7.79 13.94 -8.45
CA LYS A 36 8.80 13.24 -7.65
C LYS A 36 8.16 12.17 -6.80
N GLU A 37 8.77 10.99 -6.77
CA GLU A 37 8.50 9.95 -5.79
C GLU A 37 9.72 9.75 -4.89
N PHE A 38 9.46 9.44 -3.62
CA PHE A 38 10.50 9.05 -2.69
C PHE A 38 9.95 8.05 -1.68
N LYS A 39 10.75 7.06 -1.29
CA LYS A 39 10.40 6.02 -0.32
C LYS A 39 11.49 5.94 0.74
N CYS A 40 11.09 5.85 2.00
CA CYS A 40 12.03 5.77 3.11
C CYS A 40 11.55 4.75 4.15
N ALA A 41 12.47 3.91 4.64
CA ALA A 41 12.15 2.96 5.71
C ALA A 41 11.88 3.72 7.03
N ALA A 42 10.72 3.49 7.64
CA ALA A 42 10.29 4.10 8.89
C ALA A 42 10.14 3.09 10.03
N ARG A 43 9.76 1.84 9.70
CA ARG A 43 9.67 0.72 10.65
C ARG A 43 8.88 1.04 11.92
N LEU A 44 7.70 1.63 11.79
CA LEU A 44 6.84 2.00 12.94
C LEU A 44 6.46 0.81 13.82
N GLY A 45 6.41 -0.40 13.27
CA GLY A 45 6.19 -1.64 14.03
C GLY A 45 7.43 -2.20 14.73
N ALA A 46 8.60 -1.55 14.62
CA ALA A 46 9.86 -2.10 15.15
C ALA A 46 9.83 -2.29 16.66
N GLY A 47 10.63 -3.27 17.13
CA GLY A 47 10.80 -3.57 18.56
C GLY A 47 9.62 -4.28 19.22
N GLY A 48 8.66 -4.82 18.43
CA GLY A 48 7.46 -5.46 18.97
C GLY A 48 6.30 -4.48 19.17
N GLY A 49 6.35 -3.31 18.52
CA GLY A 49 5.33 -2.27 18.64
C GLY A 49 3.94 -2.75 18.21
N ILE A 50 3.87 -3.58 17.16
CA ILE A 50 2.58 -4.14 16.70
C ILE A 50 1.98 -5.05 17.78
N LYS A 51 2.79 -5.91 18.40
CA LYS A 51 2.33 -6.81 19.47
C LYS A 51 1.89 -6.06 20.72
N THR A 52 2.55 -4.97 21.05
CA THR A 52 2.24 -4.17 22.25
C THR A 52 1.12 -3.14 22.00
N GLY A 53 0.70 -2.93 20.75
CA GLY A 53 -0.26 -1.90 20.37
C GLY A 53 0.28 -0.48 20.54
N ARG A 54 1.62 -0.28 20.53
CA ARG A 54 2.23 1.04 20.76
C ARG A 54 3.39 1.31 19.78
N ILE A 55 3.53 2.55 19.38
CA ILE A 55 4.74 3.03 18.70
C ILE A 55 5.82 3.19 19.78
N LEU A 56 6.87 2.37 19.70
CA LEU A 56 7.93 2.36 20.68
C LEU A 56 8.98 3.49 20.44
N PRO A 57 9.78 3.90 21.44
CA PRO A 57 10.76 4.99 21.27
C PRO A 57 11.73 4.79 20.09
N VAL A 58 12.16 3.54 19.83
CA VAL A 58 13.01 3.22 18.68
C VAL A 58 12.30 3.48 17.34
N ALA A 59 11.01 3.18 17.27
CA ALA A 59 10.19 3.42 16.08
C ALA A 59 9.90 4.92 15.89
N PHE A 60 9.70 5.68 16.98
CA PHE A 60 9.63 7.15 16.93
C PHE A 60 10.89 7.75 16.31
N GLY A 61 12.09 7.33 16.77
CA GLY A 61 13.36 7.79 16.21
C GLY A 61 13.48 7.51 14.71
N SER A 62 13.18 6.28 14.28
CA SER A 62 13.21 5.90 12.87
C SER A 62 12.21 6.67 12.02
N ALA A 63 11.01 6.93 12.54
CA ALA A 63 9.99 7.72 11.86
C ALA A 63 10.43 9.18 11.67
N LYS A 64 11.02 9.79 12.69
CA LYS A 64 11.56 11.16 12.60
C LYS A 64 12.68 11.28 11.58
N GLU A 65 13.61 10.32 11.56
CA GLU A 65 14.65 10.29 10.53
C GLU A 65 14.07 10.16 9.12
N ALA A 66 13.04 9.31 8.96
CA ALA A 66 12.35 9.15 7.68
C ALA A 66 11.64 10.43 7.26
N LEU A 67 10.91 11.09 8.17
CA LEU A 67 10.24 12.36 7.91
C LEU A 67 11.24 13.47 7.58
N SER A 68 12.37 13.57 8.30
CA SER A 68 13.42 14.54 7.98
C SER A 68 13.93 14.40 6.55
N LYS A 69 14.16 13.17 6.07
CA LYS A 69 14.56 12.91 4.68
C LYS A 69 13.47 13.31 3.69
N ILE A 70 12.21 13.00 4.00
CA ILE A 70 11.05 13.36 3.16
C ILE A 70 10.92 14.89 3.06
N MET A 71 11.02 15.60 4.19
CA MET A 71 10.93 17.07 4.21
C MET A 71 12.10 17.70 3.44
N GLN A 72 13.29 17.12 3.51
CA GLN A 72 14.42 17.55 2.67
C GLN A 72 14.08 17.44 1.18
N VAL A 73 13.53 16.27 0.72
CA VAL A 73 13.13 16.07 -0.68
C VAL A 73 12.06 17.07 -1.10
N ILE A 74 11.07 17.36 -0.23
CA ILE A 74 10.05 18.37 -0.51
C ILE A 74 10.69 19.74 -0.72
N ASN A 75 11.57 20.17 0.19
CA ASN A 75 12.25 21.46 0.10
C ASN A 75 13.14 21.58 -1.15
N GLU A 76 13.81 20.51 -1.55
CA GLU A 76 14.64 20.46 -2.77
C GLU A 76 13.78 20.52 -4.06
N THR A 77 12.52 20.11 -4.00
CA THR A 77 11.62 20.09 -5.16
C THR A 77 11.01 21.46 -5.46
N GLY A 78 11.12 22.41 -4.53
CA GLY A 78 10.60 23.77 -4.64
C GLY A 78 9.35 24.00 -3.81
N GLU A 79 8.68 25.14 -4.05
CA GLU A 79 7.51 25.54 -3.26
C GLU A 79 6.35 24.55 -3.45
N VAL A 80 5.78 24.08 -2.32
CA VAL A 80 4.65 23.17 -2.24
C VAL A 80 3.48 23.89 -1.55
N SER A 81 2.34 23.94 -2.20
CA SER A 81 1.13 24.63 -1.70
C SER A 81 0.42 23.85 -0.59
N LEU A 82 0.57 22.52 -0.57
CA LEU A 82 -0.04 21.63 0.42
C LEU A 82 0.86 20.42 0.66
N ILE A 83 1.07 20.10 1.93
CA ILE A 83 1.65 18.81 2.36
C ILE A 83 0.54 18.07 3.11
N HIS A 84 0.13 16.90 2.59
CA HIS A 84 -0.95 16.10 3.18
C HIS A 84 -0.45 14.69 3.53
N PRO A 85 -0.09 14.44 4.79
CA PRO A 85 0.33 13.14 5.27
C PRO A 85 -0.88 12.32 5.74
N TYR A 86 -1.10 11.16 5.14
CA TYR A 86 -2.01 10.13 5.60
C TYR A 86 -1.26 9.12 6.45
N ALA A 87 -1.76 8.81 7.64
CA ALA A 87 -1.22 7.73 8.46
C ALA A 87 -2.23 6.57 8.52
N THR A 88 -1.69 5.36 8.39
CA THR A 88 -2.48 4.14 8.28
C THR A 88 -2.29 3.21 9.50
N SER A 89 -2.42 1.92 9.33
CA SER A 89 -2.56 0.90 10.38
C SER A 89 -1.62 1.08 11.59
N ALA A 90 -0.32 1.31 11.40
CA ALA A 90 0.62 1.37 12.53
C ALA A 90 0.36 2.56 13.47
N VAL A 91 -0.07 3.70 12.92
CA VAL A 91 -0.44 4.89 13.71
C VAL A 91 -1.87 4.77 14.20
N ARG A 92 -2.79 4.38 13.32
CA ARG A 92 -4.22 4.21 13.62
C ARG A 92 -4.48 3.27 14.79
N ASP A 93 -3.79 2.12 14.79
CA ASP A 93 -4.01 1.04 15.76
C ASP A 93 -3.19 1.20 17.05
N ALA A 94 -2.36 2.24 17.16
CA ALA A 94 -1.51 2.46 18.32
C ALA A 94 -2.23 3.22 19.44
N ASP A 95 -2.14 2.72 20.67
CA ASP A 95 -2.69 3.39 21.89
C ASP A 95 -2.10 4.79 22.11
N ASN A 96 -0.88 5.04 21.62
CA ASN A 96 -0.20 6.33 21.71
C ASN A 96 -0.18 7.08 20.37
N SER A 97 -1.16 6.86 19.50
CA SER A 97 -1.33 7.53 18.21
C SER A 97 -1.31 9.06 18.33
N ALA A 98 -2.08 9.61 19.29
CA ALA A 98 -2.16 11.05 19.52
C ALA A 98 -0.81 11.66 19.94
N GLU A 99 0.00 10.93 20.74
CA GLU A 99 1.34 11.34 21.13
C GLU A 99 2.25 11.43 19.91
N PHE A 100 2.19 10.44 19.01
CA PHE A 100 2.96 10.44 17.76
C PHE A 100 2.57 11.61 16.85
N VAL A 101 1.28 11.83 16.62
CA VAL A 101 0.76 12.93 15.79
C VAL A 101 1.19 14.29 16.35
N THR A 102 1.07 14.47 17.68
CA THR A 102 1.48 15.72 18.34
C THR A 102 2.98 15.97 18.21
N ALA A 103 3.79 14.94 18.40
CA ALA A 103 5.24 15.05 18.29
C ALA A 103 5.69 15.40 16.86
N VAL A 104 5.08 14.79 15.85
CA VAL A 104 5.37 15.07 14.44
C VAL A 104 4.91 16.48 14.05
N ASN A 105 3.71 16.90 14.48
CA ASN A 105 3.24 18.26 14.23
C ASN A 105 4.18 19.30 14.85
N GLY A 106 4.58 19.10 16.11
CA GLY A 106 5.46 20.03 16.81
C GLY A 106 6.85 20.15 16.21
N GLU A 107 7.37 19.07 15.61
CA GLU A 107 8.73 19.07 15.04
C GLU A 107 8.79 19.48 13.56
N PHE A 108 7.80 19.05 12.78
CA PHE A 108 7.80 19.25 11.32
C PHE A 108 6.76 20.26 10.84
N GLY A 109 5.84 20.71 11.69
CA GLY A 109 4.76 21.63 11.32
C GLY A 109 3.72 21.03 10.34
N ILE A 110 3.61 19.69 10.30
CA ILE A 110 2.69 18.97 9.43
C ILE A 110 1.56 18.33 10.25
N SER A 111 0.32 18.45 9.79
CA SER A 111 -0.85 17.83 10.41
C SER A 111 -1.12 16.48 9.76
N ILE A 112 -0.97 15.40 10.53
CA ILE A 112 -1.21 14.04 10.05
C ILE A 112 -2.70 13.72 10.09
N ASP A 113 -3.24 13.25 8.97
CA ASP A 113 -4.56 12.65 8.86
C ASP A 113 -4.49 11.15 9.12
N VAL A 114 -4.97 10.72 10.29
CA VAL A 114 -5.02 9.29 10.67
C VAL A 114 -6.30 8.69 10.14
N ILE A 115 -6.22 7.99 9.01
CA ILE A 115 -7.39 7.50 8.30
C ILE A 115 -7.86 6.12 8.76
N PRO A 116 -9.19 5.87 8.81
CA PRO A 116 -9.73 4.53 9.01
C PRO A 116 -9.41 3.61 7.82
N GLY A 117 -9.37 2.29 8.07
CA GLY A 117 -8.99 1.31 7.04
C GLY A 117 -9.91 1.30 5.81
N GLU A 118 -11.19 1.62 5.98
CA GLU A 118 -12.11 1.74 4.85
C GLU A 118 -11.82 2.96 3.97
N ARG A 119 -11.32 4.06 4.58
CA ARG A 119 -10.86 5.23 3.84
C ARG A 119 -9.56 4.93 3.10
N GLU A 120 -8.66 4.19 3.72
CA GLU A 120 -7.45 3.66 3.09
C GLU A 120 -7.81 2.86 1.82
N ALA A 121 -8.75 1.91 1.94
CA ALA A 121 -9.25 1.11 0.82
C ALA A 121 -9.89 1.96 -0.32
N GLU A 122 -10.59 3.04 0.01
CA GLU A 122 -11.13 3.99 -0.98
C GLU A 122 -10.03 4.70 -1.77
N LEU A 123 -9.01 5.19 -1.08
CA LEU A 123 -7.88 5.86 -1.74
C LEU A 123 -7.10 4.87 -2.62
N ILE A 124 -6.89 3.64 -2.15
CA ILE A 124 -6.28 2.57 -2.94
C ILE A 124 -7.09 2.31 -4.22
N PHE A 125 -8.42 2.18 -4.10
CA PHE A 125 -9.29 2.04 -5.27
C PHE A 125 -9.13 3.19 -6.27
N LYS A 126 -9.11 4.44 -5.81
CA LYS A 126 -8.92 5.62 -6.67
C LYS A 126 -7.56 5.59 -7.37
N GLY A 127 -6.49 5.21 -6.66
CA GLY A 127 -5.16 5.07 -7.24
C GLY A 127 -5.11 3.99 -8.31
N ILE A 128 -5.60 2.80 -8.00
CA ILE A 128 -5.65 1.69 -8.96
C ILE A 128 -6.52 2.04 -10.17
N LYS A 129 -7.65 2.74 -9.97
CA LYS A 129 -8.48 3.24 -11.06
C LYS A 129 -7.71 4.22 -11.96
N ALA A 130 -6.94 5.14 -11.38
CA ALA A 130 -6.12 6.09 -12.11
C ALA A 130 -4.99 5.41 -12.91
N SER A 131 -4.57 4.21 -12.56
CA SER A 131 -3.60 3.43 -13.35
C SER A 131 -4.14 2.99 -14.71
N GLY A 132 -5.47 2.96 -14.88
CA GLY A 132 -6.13 2.50 -16.10
C GLY A 132 -6.29 0.99 -16.20
N VAL A 133 -5.93 0.20 -15.18
CA VAL A 133 -5.94 -1.27 -15.22
C VAL A 133 -7.34 -1.85 -15.51
N PHE A 134 -8.40 -1.13 -15.19
CA PHE A 134 -9.78 -1.59 -15.40
C PHE A 134 -10.22 -1.61 -16.88
N CYS A 135 -9.38 -1.09 -17.81
CA CYS A 135 -9.61 -1.34 -19.24
C CYS A 135 -9.56 -2.84 -19.61
N ASN A 136 -9.00 -3.68 -18.73
CA ASN A 136 -8.96 -5.13 -18.89
C ASN A 136 -10.25 -5.84 -18.43
N LEU A 137 -11.20 -5.12 -17.79
CA LEU A 137 -12.53 -5.64 -17.45
C LEU A 137 -13.48 -5.52 -18.62
N LYS A 138 -14.20 -6.60 -18.90
CA LYS A 138 -15.36 -6.55 -19.81
C LYS A 138 -16.59 -6.07 -19.05
N ASN A 139 -17.58 -5.63 -19.81
CA ASN A 139 -18.84 -5.17 -19.22
C ASN A 139 -19.49 -6.29 -18.38
N GLY A 140 -19.82 -5.97 -17.12
CA GLY A 140 -20.38 -6.92 -16.15
C GLY A 140 -19.34 -7.82 -15.43
N GLU A 141 -18.06 -7.69 -15.72
CA GLU A 141 -17.00 -8.36 -14.95
C GLU A 141 -16.55 -7.50 -13.76
N ASN A 142 -16.09 -8.16 -12.70
CA ASN A 142 -15.58 -7.51 -11.49
C ASN A 142 -14.10 -7.81 -11.28
N ALA A 143 -13.42 -6.90 -10.58
CA ALA A 143 -12.06 -7.07 -10.09
C ALA A 143 -12.05 -7.20 -8.56
N LEU A 144 -11.09 -7.98 -8.04
CA LEU A 144 -10.65 -7.93 -6.66
C LEU A 144 -9.34 -7.14 -6.59
N LEU A 145 -9.30 -6.08 -5.79
CA LEU A 145 -8.09 -5.36 -5.45
C LEU A 145 -7.54 -5.89 -4.14
N MET A 146 -6.23 -6.01 -4.04
CA MET A 146 -5.52 -6.53 -2.88
C MET A 146 -4.28 -5.69 -2.63
N ASP A 147 -4.30 -4.89 -1.58
CA ASP A 147 -3.13 -4.16 -1.11
C ASP A 147 -2.50 -4.89 0.08
N ILE A 148 -1.24 -5.30 -0.04
CA ILE A 148 -0.54 -6.03 1.02
C ILE A 148 0.32 -5.06 1.81
N GLY A 149 -0.21 -4.59 2.94
CA GLY A 149 0.48 -3.71 3.86
C GLY A 149 1.27 -4.43 4.96
N GLY A 150 1.94 -3.63 5.80
CA GLY A 150 2.67 -4.15 6.95
C GLY A 150 1.78 -4.44 8.16
N GLY A 151 0.82 -3.57 8.45
CA GLY A 151 -0.09 -3.69 9.61
C GLY A 151 -1.46 -4.24 9.24
N SER A 152 -1.99 -3.88 8.08
CA SER A 152 -3.27 -4.33 7.51
C SER A 152 -3.13 -4.73 6.06
N ASN A 153 -4.16 -5.38 5.52
CA ASN A 153 -4.34 -5.61 4.09
C ASN A 153 -5.74 -5.14 3.69
N GLU A 154 -5.80 -4.38 2.61
CA GLU A 154 -7.04 -3.81 2.11
C GLU A 154 -7.54 -4.63 0.92
N PHE A 155 -8.85 -4.90 0.92
CA PHE A 155 -9.54 -5.57 -0.18
C PHE A 155 -10.69 -4.71 -0.67
N VAL A 156 -10.81 -4.61 -2.00
CA VAL A 156 -11.91 -3.93 -2.66
C VAL A 156 -12.42 -4.80 -3.80
N ILE A 157 -13.73 -5.00 -3.89
CA ILE A 157 -14.37 -5.58 -5.09
C ILE A 157 -15.03 -4.42 -5.85
N THR A 158 -14.80 -4.36 -7.15
CA THR A 158 -15.27 -3.28 -8.01
C THR A 158 -15.65 -3.80 -9.40
N ASP A 159 -16.61 -3.11 -10.04
CA ASP A 159 -16.94 -3.23 -11.46
C ASP A 159 -16.05 -2.31 -12.37
N GLY A 160 -15.02 -1.69 -11.78
CA GLY A 160 -14.15 -0.70 -12.43
C GLY A 160 -14.67 0.75 -12.36
N HIS A 161 -15.92 0.96 -12.01
CA HIS A 161 -16.55 2.28 -11.85
C HIS A 161 -16.87 2.59 -10.39
N SER A 162 -17.46 1.63 -9.72
CA SER A 162 -17.98 1.73 -8.34
C SER A 162 -17.36 0.68 -7.43
N VAL A 163 -17.29 0.99 -6.15
CA VAL A 163 -16.90 0.04 -5.10
C VAL A 163 -18.14 -0.77 -4.71
N LEU A 164 -18.08 -2.09 -4.88
CA LEU A 164 -19.14 -3.04 -4.52
C LEU A 164 -18.95 -3.60 -3.10
N TYR A 165 -17.69 -3.70 -2.67
CA TYR A 165 -17.27 -4.11 -1.34
C TYR A 165 -15.88 -3.55 -1.05
N LYS A 166 -15.64 -3.16 0.19
CA LYS A 166 -14.31 -2.76 0.68
C LYS A 166 -14.15 -3.14 2.13
N ARG A 167 -12.97 -3.58 2.51
CA ARG A 167 -12.60 -3.81 3.91
C ARG A 167 -11.09 -3.82 4.12
N SER A 168 -10.66 -3.33 5.26
CA SER A 168 -9.31 -3.49 5.81
C SER A 168 -9.31 -4.61 6.84
N PHE A 169 -8.34 -5.52 6.71
CA PHE A 169 -8.14 -6.63 7.64
C PHE A 169 -6.81 -6.46 8.38
N PRO A 170 -6.74 -6.67 9.71
CA PRO A 170 -5.51 -6.54 10.48
C PRO A 170 -4.59 -7.75 10.27
N LEU A 171 -4.30 -8.07 9.01
CA LEU A 171 -3.52 -9.20 8.53
C LEU A 171 -2.25 -8.77 7.81
N GLY A 172 -1.74 -7.55 8.05
CA GLY A 172 -0.52 -7.06 7.42
C GLY A 172 0.71 -7.90 7.77
N MET A 173 1.67 -7.97 6.84
CA MET A 173 2.75 -8.96 6.90
C MET A 173 3.74 -8.76 8.05
N ALA A 174 3.93 -7.52 8.53
CA ALA A 174 4.72 -7.30 9.74
C ALA A 174 4.01 -7.84 10.99
N ARG A 175 2.68 -7.61 11.08
CA ARG A 175 1.83 -8.18 12.14
C ARG A 175 1.84 -9.71 12.11
N MET A 176 1.74 -10.29 10.93
CA MET A 176 1.77 -11.74 10.76
C MET A 176 3.14 -12.34 11.07
N ARG A 177 4.23 -11.64 10.75
CA ARG A 177 5.58 -12.09 11.08
C ARG A 177 5.84 -12.12 12.59
N GLU A 178 5.29 -11.19 13.35
CA GLU A 178 5.34 -11.21 14.81
C GLU A 178 4.48 -12.35 15.42
N LYS A 179 3.34 -12.66 14.81
CA LYS A 179 2.44 -13.72 15.26
C LYS A 179 2.98 -15.11 14.94
N PHE A 180 3.43 -15.31 13.70
CA PHE A 180 3.97 -16.57 13.18
C PHE A 180 5.49 -16.50 13.15
N ASN A 181 6.11 -16.71 14.32
CA ASN A 181 7.56 -16.77 14.41
C ASN A 181 8.05 -18.11 13.86
N TYR A 182 8.84 -18.08 12.79
CA TYR A 182 9.36 -19.28 12.13
C TYR A 182 10.85 -19.15 11.82
N SER A 183 11.54 -20.32 11.79
CA SER A 183 12.88 -20.45 11.22
C SER A 183 12.80 -20.53 9.70
N GLU A 184 13.87 -20.18 9.01
CA GLU A 184 13.93 -20.20 7.54
C GLU A 184 14.68 -21.42 7.00
N PRO A 185 14.20 -22.02 5.91
CA PRO A 185 12.93 -21.73 5.25
C PRO A 185 11.74 -22.10 6.15
N ILE A 186 10.57 -21.49 5.88
CA ILE A 186 9.37 -21.74 6.68
C ILE A 186 8.95 -23.21 6.60
N GLY A 187 8.72 -23.82 7.76
CA GLY A 187 8.25 -25.21 7.84
C GLY A 187 6.80 -25.36 7.35
N LYS A 188 6.47 -26.53 6.81
CA LYS A 188 5.15 -26.86 6.25
C LYS A 188 4.02 -26.61 7.25
N GLU A 189 4.19 -27.06 8.49
CA GLU A 189 3.19 -26.92 9.56
C GLU A 189 2.85 -25.45 9.84
N VAL A 190 3.88 -24.60 9.96
CA VAL A 190 3.68 -23.15 10.20
C VAL A 190 3.05 -22.46 8.98
N ALA A 191 3.42 -22.88 7.76
CA ALA A 191 2.83 -22.34 6.54
C ALA A 191 1.33 -22.71 6.44
N GLU A 192 0.96 -23.95 6.81
CA GLU A 192 -0.45 -24.41 6.85
C GLU A 192 -1.23 -23.72 7.96
N GLU A 193 -0.65 -23.53 9.15
CA GLU A 193 -1.25 -22.79 10.25
C GLU A 193 -1.51 -21.33 9.86
N PHE A 194 -0.52 -20.66 9.26
CA PHE A 194 -0.66 -19.31 8.73
C PHE A 194 -1.79 -19.20 7.71
N ALA A 195 -1.82 -20.10 6.72
CA ALA A 195 -2.83 -20.10 5.68
C ALA A 195 -4.23 -20.35 6.27
N GLY A 196 -4.38 -21.30 7.19
CA GLY A 196 -5.64 -21.57 7.88
C GLY A 196 -6.13 -20.41 8.72
N TYR A 197 -5.22 -19.75 9.44
CA TYR A 197 -5.55 -18.54 10.19
C TYR A 197 -6.03 -17.42 9.27
N CYS A 198 -5.28 -17.09 8.22
CA CYS A 198 -5.68 -16.05 7.26
C CYS A 198 -7.02 -16.39 6.59
N TYR A 199 -7.22 -17.64 6.19
CA TYR A 199 -8.48 -18.09 5.62
C TYR A 199 -9.67 -17.82 6.55
N SER A 200 -9.53 -18.16 7.82
CA SER A 200 -10.60 -17.96 8.82
C SER A 200 -10.91 -16.47 9.08
N GLN A 201 -9.89 -15.60 9.02
CA GLN A 201 -10.07 -14.16 9.23
C GLN A 201 -10.73 -13.47 8.02
N LEU A 202 -10.63 -14.05 6.84
CA LEU A 202 -11.16 -13.51 5.58
C LEU A 202 -12.55 -14.06 5.21
N ASN A 203 -13.28 -14.68 6.16
CA ASN A 203 -14.56 -15.31 5.89
C ASN A 203 -15.57 -14.37 5.19
N GLU A 204 -15.64 -13.12 5.60
CA GLU A 204 -16.50 -12.13 4.95
C GLU A 204 -16.06 -11.85 3.50
N LEU A 205 -14.75 -11.73 3.26
CA LEU A 205 -14.21 -11.56 1.90
C LEU A 205 -14.62 -12.75 1.01
N TRP A 206 -14.55 -13.97 1.51
CA TRP A 206 -14.93 -15.16 0.74
C TRP A 206 -16.41 -15.14 0.33
N GLN A 207 -17.30 -14.74 1.23
CA GLN A 207 -18.73 -14.56 0.92
C GLN A 207 -18.93 -13.51 -0.18
N MET A 208 -18.18 -12.40 -0.13
CA MET A 208 -18.28 -11.35 -1.14
C MET A 208 -17.67 -11.77 -2.48
N THR A 209 -16.57 -12.54 -2.48
CA THR A 209 -16.02 -13.09 -3.73
C THR A 209 -16.92 -14.10 -4.38
N GLU A 210 -17.64 -14.92 -3.61
CA GLU A 210 -18.68 -15.83 -4.15
C GLU A 210 -19.86 -15.05 -4.75
N ARG A 211 -20.25 -13.94 -4.12
CA ARG A 211 -21.37 -13.09 -4.58
C ARG A 211 -21.02 -12.33 -5.85
N TYR A 212 -19.87 -11.69 -5.90
CA TYR A 212 -19.48 -10.78 -6.98
C TYR A 212 -18.60 -11.41 -8.05
N LYS A 213 -18.03 -12.58 -7.80
CA LYS A 213 -17.23 -13.40 -8.73
C LYS A 213 -16.18 -12.61 -9.50
N PRO A 214 -15.25 -11.94 -8.83
CA PRO A 214 -14.21 -11.17 -9.49
C PRO A 214 -13.36 -12.06 -10.40
N VAL A 215 -13.15 -11.62 -11.64
CA VAL A 215 -12.43 -12.39 -12.67
C VAL A 215 -10.97 -11.99 -12.82
N ILE A 216 -10.58 -10.81 -12.33
CA ILE A 216 -9.19 -10.39 -12.25
C ILE A 216 -8.82 -10.04 -10.80
N LEU A 217 -7.55 -10.26 -10.46
CA LEU A 217 -6.93 -9.79 -9.22
C LEU A 217 -5.96 -8.67 -9.57
N VAL A 218 -6.08 -7.53 -8.91
CA VAL A 218 -5.13 -6.42 -9.03
C VAL A 218 -4.45 -6.24 -7.69
N GLY A 219 -3.16 -6.54 -7.64
CA GLY A 219 -2.34 -6.35 -6.47
C GLY A 219 -1.56 -5.04 -6.49
N SER A 220 -1.43 -4.39 -5.34
CA SER A 220 -0.66 -3.17 -5.16
C SER A 220 0.32 -3.25 -3.99
N SER A 221 1.08 -2.19 -3.83
CA SER A 221 2.11 -2.06 -2.79
C SER A 221 3.31 -2.98 -2.94
N GLY A 222 4.18 -2.88 -1.97
CA GLY A 222 5.55 -3.35 -2.08
C GLY A 222 5.75 -4.83 -2.34
N SER A 223 4.83 -5.71 -1.94
CA SER A 223 4.93 -7.13 -2.24
C SER A 223 4.74 -7.38 -3.74
N PHE A 224 3.72 -6.76 -4.33
CA PHE A 224 3.46 -6.87 -5.77
C PHE A 224 4.51 -6.18 -6.62
N ASP A 225 5.12 -5.07 -6.14
CA ASP A 225 6.30 -4.47 -6.80
C ASP A 225 7.44 -5.49 -6.86
N THR A 226 7.72 -6.19 -5.75
CA THR A 226 8.77 -7.22 -5.70
C THR A 226 8.45 -8.40 -6.63
N PHE A 227 7.19 -8.83 -6.69
CA PHE A 227 6.77 -9.91 -7.59
C PHE A 227 6.99 -9.53 -9.05
N LYS A 228 6.58 -8.32 -9.45
CA LYS A 228 6.84 -7.77 -10.79
C LYS A 228 8.34 -7.74 -11.09
N ASP A 229 9.12 -7.16 -10.19
CA ASP A 229 10.55 -6.99 -10.41
C ASP A 229 11.30 -8.32 -10.50
N TYR A 230 10.86 -9.34 -9.74
CA TYR A 230 11.40 -10.70 -9.86
C TYR A 230 11.05 -11.34 -11.20
N ILE A 231 9.76 -11.37 -11.57
CA ILE A 231 9.27 -12.02 -12.80
C ILE A 231 9.92 -11.39 -14.04
N TYR A 232 10.03 -10.07 -14.06
CA TYR A 232 10.58 -9.34 -15.21
C TYR A 232 12.06 -8.96 -15.06
N ASN A 233 12.74 -9.51 -14.04
CA ASN A 233 14.16 -9.26 -13.77
C ASN A 233 14.52 -7.77 -13.74
N CYS A 234 13.68 -6.93 -13.14
CA CYS A 234 13.79 -5.47 -13.12
C CYS A 234 13.90 -4.81 -14.50
N GLY A 235 13.57 -5.55 -15.56
CA GLY A 235 13.76 -5.10 -16.95
C GLY A 235 12.60 -4.30 -17.56
N LEU A 236 11.46 -4.19 -16.83
CA LEU A 236 10.35 -3.40 -17.33
C LEU A 236 10.56 -1.91 -17.01
N LYS A 237 10.30 -1.06 -18.02
CA LYS A 237 10.08 0.37 -17.78
C LYS A 237 8.88 0.55 -16.85
N GLU A 238 8.92 1.58 -16.02
CA GLU A 238 7.80 1.94 -15.17
C GLU A 238 6.53 2.10 -16.00
N LYS A 239 5.51 1.32 -15.63
CA LYS A 239 4.17 1.37 -16.18
C LYS A 239 3.19 1.51 -15.03
N PRO A 240 2.04 2.18 -15.24
CA PRO A 240 1.02 2.29 -14.20
C PRO A 240 0.49 0.93 -13.73
N TYR A 241 0.48 -0.07 -14.60
CA TYR A 241 0.16 -1.46 -14.26
C TYR A 241 0.84 -2.45 -15.23
N VAL A 242 1.00 -3.69 -14.76
CA VAL A 242 1.61 -4.80 -15.52
C VAL A 242 0.84 -6.09 -15.22
N GLU A 243 0.62 -6.93 -16.22
CA GLU A 243 0.12 -8.30 -16.01
C GLU A 243 1.23 -9.16 -15.40
N LEU A 244 0.87 -9.98 -14.40
CA LEU A 244 1.75 -10.99 -13.84
C LEU A 244 1.26 -12.36 -14.32
N PRO A 245 1.98 -13.06 -15.21
CA PRO A 245 1.59 -14.39 -15.68
C PRO A 245 1.37 -15.32 -14.47
N LEU A 246 0.20 -15.94 -14.39
CA LEU A 246 -0.24 -16.66 -13.18
C LEU A 246 0.72 -17.80 -12.83
N ASP A 247 1.18 -18.56 -13.83
CA ASP A 247 2.10 -19.68 -13.61
C ASP A 247 3.46 -19.20 -13.11
N GLU A 248 3.99 -18.09 -13.65
CA GLU A 248 5.24 -17.48 -13.20
C GLU A 248 5.12 -16.92 -11.78
N LEU A 249 4.00 -16.26 -11.47
CA LEU A 249 3.70 -15.75 -10.13
C LEU A 249 3.63 -16.89 -9.10
N MET A 250 2.96 -17.99 -9.44
CA MET A 250 2.86 -19.15 -8.55
C MET A 250 4.22 -19.87 -8.40
N ALA A 251 5.00 -19.98 -9.47
CA ALA A 251 6.34 -20.55 -9.42
C ALA A 251 7.29 -19.70 -8.54
N MET A 252 7.28 -18.38 -8.75
CA MET A 252 8.06 -17.43 -7.94
C MET A 252 7.67 -17.51 -6.46
N ASN A 253 6.37 -17.50 -6.14
CA ASN A 253 5.89 -17.61 -4.75
C ASN A 253 6.43 -18.89 -4.08
N ASN A 254 6.48 -20.02 -4.81
CA ASN A 254 7.04 -21.26 -4.29
C ASN A 254 8.56 -21.14 -4.03
N VAL A 255 9.30 -20.40 -4.86
CA VAL A 255 10.72 -20.11 -4.64
C VAL A 255 10.91 -19.27 -3.37
N MET A 256 10.12 -18.22 -3.19
CA MET A 256 10.18 -17.34 -2.01
C MET A 256 9.95 -18.13 -0.72
N VAL A 257 8.94 -19.00 -0.69
CA VAL A 257 8.56 -19.80 0.48
C VAL A 257 9.66 -20.79 0.86
N LYS A 258 10.38 -21.36 -0.12
CA LYS A 258 11.43 -22.37 0.10
C LYS A 258 12.82 -21.78 0.37
N SER A 259 12.99 -20.46 0.21
CA SER A 259 14.29 -19.80 0.32
C SER A 259 14.57 -19.26 1.72
N VAL A 260 15.85 -19.10 2.05
CA VAL A 260 16.31 -18.36 3.23
C VAL A 260 16.58 -16.89 2.90
N ALA A 261 16.63 -16.01 3.91
CA ALA A 261 16.83 -14.57 3.74
C ALA A 261 18.06 -14.22 2.88
N ALA A 262 19.17 -14.92 3.09
CA ALA A 262 20.40 -14.69 2.33
C ALA A 262 20.26 -14.99 0.82
N GLU A 263 19.43 -15.96 0.44
CA GLU A 263 19.11 -16.26 -0.95
C GLU A 263 18.18 -15.20 -1.52
N ARG A 264 17.11 -14.84 -0.78
CA ARG A 264 16.16 -13.82 -1.21
C ARG A 264 16.80 -12.46 -1.45
N MET A 265 17.77 -12.05 -0.59
CA MET A 265 18.50 -10.79 -0.78
C MET A 265 19.25 -10.66 -2.11
N ARG A 266 19.49 -11.77 -2.80
CA ARG A 266 20.14 -11.80 -4.13
C ARG A 266 19.13 -11.82 -5.28
N MET A 267 17.85 -11.94 -4.98
CA MET A 267 16.79 -12.01 -6.00
C MET A 267 16.46 -10.62 -6.55
N PRO A 268 16.10 -10.51 -7.82
CA PRO A 268 15.65 -9.24 -8.42
C PRO A 268 14.52 -8.60 -7.62
N GLY A 269 14.55 -7.27 -7.47
CA GLY A 269 13.51 -6.50 -6.78
C GLY A 269 13.46 -6.64 -5.26
N MET A 270 14.31 -7.49 -4.67
CA MET A 270 14.33 -7.67 -3.21
C MET A 270 15.02 -6.51 -2.52
N SER A 271 14.47 -6.09 -1.40
CA SER A 271 15.04 -5.05 -0.54
C SER A 271 15.16 -5.53 0.91
N PRO A 272 16.06 -4.91 1.72
CA PRO A 272 16.20 -5.25 3.14
C PRO A 272 14.92 -5.07 3.97
N VAL A 273 14.00 -4.21 3.53
CA VAL A 273 12.72 -4.01 4.22
C VAL A 273 11.74 -5.15 3.94
N ARG A 274 11.88 -5.83 2.79
CA ARG A 274 10.90 -6.83 2.31
C ARG A 274 11.32 -8.26 2.54
N VAL A 275 12.62 -8.52 2.64
CA VAL A 275 13.17 -9.87 2.74
C VAL A 275 12.51 -10.73 3.82
N ASP A 276 12.14 -10.10 4.95
CA ASP A 276 11.52 -10.78 6.10
C ASP A 276 10.01 -11.02 5.93
N PHE A 277 9.34 -10.28 5.03
CA PHE A 277 7.89 -10.28 4.89
C PHE A 277 7.41 -11.01 3.62
N ILE A 278 8.29 -11.11 2.60
CA ILE A 278 7.90 -11.62 1.29
C ILE A 278 7.43 -13.07 1.31
N VAL A 279 7.94 -13.89 2.24
CA VAL A 279 7.51 -15.29 2.42
C VAL A 279 6.03 -15.35 2.79
N LEU A 280 5.61 -14.58 3.79
CA LEU A 280 4.21 -14.53 4.21
C LEU A 280 3.34 -13.85 3.16
N SER A 281 3.85 -12.80 2.48
CA SER A 281 3.16 -12.18 1.34
C SER A 281 2.91 -13.19 0.21
N SER A 282 3.88 -14.05 -0.08
CA SER A 282 3.76 -15.10 -1.10
C SER A 282 2.72 -16.15 -0.72
N LEU A 283 2.73 -16.65 0.52
CA LEU A 283 1.73 -17.59 1.02
C LEU A 283 0.32 -16.97 1.01
N PHE A 284 0.21 -15.71 1.43
CA PHE A 284 -1.05 -14.99 1.46
C PHE A 284 -1.61 -14.77 0.04
N THR A 285 -0.75 -14.38 -0.91
CA THR A 285 -1.14 -14.22 -2.32
C THR A 285 -1.58 -15.55 -2.92
N GLN A 286 -0.86 -16.66 -2.65
CA GLN A 286 -1.27 -17.98 -3.10
C GLN A 286 -2.64 -18.40 -2.53
N LEU A 287 -2.90 -18.11 -1.26
CA LEU A 287 -4.19 -18.38 -0.62
C LEU A 287 -5.31 -17.65 -1.36
N VAL A 288 -5.15 -16.34 -1.59
CA VAL A 288 -6.16 -15.52 -2.27
C VAL A 288 -6.37 -15.98 -3.72
N ILE A 289 -5.30 -16.22 -4.47
CA ILE A 289 -5.39 -16.71 -5.86
C ILE A 289 -6.13 -18.06 -5.92
N LYS A 290 -5.82 -19.00 -5.03
CA LYS A 290 -6.50 -20.31 -5.00
C LYS A 290 -7.97 -20.20 -4.68
N GLN A 291 -8.34 -19.27 -3.78
CA GLN A 291 -9.72 -19.10 -3.35
C GLN A 291 -10.58 -18.36 -4.39
N VAL A 292 -10.00 -17.34 -5.04
CA VAL A 292 -10.70 -16.49 -6.01
C VAL A 292 -10.67 -17.08 -7.42
N ASN A 293 -9.59 -17.80 -7.76
CA ASN A 293 -9.34 -18.38 -9.09
C ASN A 293 -9.48 -17.35 -10.23
N PRO A 294 -8.74 -16.22 -10.18
CA PRO A 294 -8.85 -15.17 -11.19
C PRO A 294 -8.31 -15.65 -12.55
N LYS A 295 -8.87 -15.13 -13.66
CA LYS A 295 -8.38 -15.39 -15.02
C LYS A 295 -7.04 -14.69 -15.31
N ALA A 296 -6.79 -13.55 -14.65
CA ALA A 296 -5.57 -12.77 -14.79
C ALA A 296 -5.23 -12.06 -13.49
N VAL A 297 -3.93 -11.83 -13.27
CA VAL A 297 -3.39 -11.07 -12.15
C VAL A 297 -2.60 -9.89 -12.68
N TYR A 298 -2.84 -8.71 -12.12
CA TYR A 298 -2.11 -7.49 -12.45
C TYR A 298 -1.41 -6.92 -11.23
N GLN A 299 -0.24 -6.35 -11.42
CA GLN A 299 0.38 -5.45 -10.46
C GLN A 299 0.03 -4.01 -10.84
N SER A 300 -0.44 -3.21 -9.88
CA SER A 300 -0.59 -1.77 -10.02
C SER A 300 0.57 -1.05 -9.35
N GLY A 301 1.24 -0.14 -10.08
CA GLY A 301 2.22 0.79 -9.52
C GLY A 301 1.57 1.92 -8.72
N TYR A 302 0.24 2.08 -8.83
CA TYR A 302 -0.54 3.10 -8.16
C TYR A 302 -1.34 2.47 -7.01
N SER A 303 -1.37 3.16 -5.88
CA SER A 303 -2.09 2.76 -4.67
C SER A 303 -2.61 4.00 -3.93
N LEU A 304 -2.50 4.06 -2.59
CA LEU A 304 -3.04 5.12 -1.73
C LEU A 304 -2.61 6.53 -2.16
N LYS A 305 -1.31 6.76 -2.32
CA LYS A 305 -0.79 8.12 -2.59
C LYS A 305 -1.24 8.68 -3.93
N GLU A 306 -1.33 7.83 -4.97
CA GLU A 306 -1.85 8.23 -6.27
C GLU A 306 -3.37 8.49 -6.20
N GLY A 307 -4.10 7.69 -5.43
CA GLY A 307 -5.51 7.90 -5.18
C GLY A 307 -5.80 9.20 -4.43
N ALA A 308 -4.97 9.53 -3.45
CA ALA A 308 -5.06 10.79 -2.74
C ALA A 308 -4.78 11.99 -3.65
N VAL A 309 -3.75 11.89 -4.52
CA VAL A 309 -3.47 12.92 -5.53
C VAL A 309 -4.66 13.10 -6.48
N ALA A 310 -5.24 12.01 -7.00
CA ALA A 310 -6.39 12.07 -7.90
C ALA A 310 -7.60 12.75 -7.22
N GLU A 311 -7.90 12.38 -5.97
CA GLU A 311 -9.00 12.97 -5.21
C GLU A 311 -8.78 14.47 -4.91
N LEU A 312 -7.58 14.84 -4.48
CA LEU A 312 -7.24 16.24 -4.23
C LEU A 312 -7.32 17.07 -5.51
N TYR A 313 -6.96 16.48 -6.65
CA TYR A 313 -7.07 17.13 -7.96
C TYR A 313 -8.53 17.34 -8.36
N GLU A 314 -9.40 16.33 -8.22
CA GLU A 314 -10.83 16.44 -8.47
C GLU A 314 -11.44 17.56 -7.62
N LYS A 315 -11.14 17.58 -6.31
CA LYS A 315 -11.60 18.61 -5.40
C LYS A 315 -11.11 20.01 -5.77
N TRP A 316 -9.82 20.15 -6.12
CA TRP A 316 -9.26 21.43 -6.56
C TRP A 316 -9.95 21.94 -7.83
N ARG A 317 -10.23 21.06 -8.78
CA ARG A 317 -10.97 21.45 -10.00
C ARG A 317 -12.39 21.92 -9.72
N GLU A 318 -13.06 21.34 -8.73
CA GLU A 318 -14.43 21.70 -8.38
C GLU A 318 -14.50 22.98 -7.54
N THR A 319 -13.56 23.19 -6.63
CA THR A 319 -13.64 24.24 -5.60
C THR A 319 -12.62 25.37 -5.75
N GLY A 320 -11.55 25.14 -6.54
CA GLY A 320 -10.37 26.02 -6.60
C GLY A 320 -9.45 25.93 -5.38
N CYS A 321 -9.76 25.06 -4.39
CA CYS A 321 -9.00 24.91 -3.15
C CYS A 321 -8.38 23.51 -3.04
N VAL A 322 -7.10 23.44 -2.70
CA VAL A 322 -6.39 22.16 -2.40
C VAL A 322 -6.47 21.78 -0.93
N ALA A 323 -6.66 22.74 -0.03
CA ALA A 323 -6.78 22.51 1.40
C ALA A 323 -8.26 22.37 1.81
N ASP A 324 -8.57 21.37 2.65
CA ASP A 324 -9.72 21.51 3.54
C ASP A 324 -9.34 22.51 4.61
N ASN A 325 -10.18 23.52 4.83
CA ASN A 325 -10.21 24.18 6.12
C ASN A 325 -10.71 23.10 7.12
N LEU A 326 -9.81 22.22 7.56
CA LEU A 326 -10.00 21.41 8.74
C LEU A 326 -9.82 22.36 9.93
N LEU A 327 -10.88 23.09 10.25
CA LEU A 327 -11.12 23.67 11.56
C LEU A 327 -11.73 22.62 12.45
#